data_fef988a799d941bf465a4ed5d5a04e6f
#
_entry.id   fef988a799d941bf465a4ed5d5a04e6f
#
_cell.length_a   1.000
_cell.length_b   1.000
_cell.length_c   1.000
_cell.angle_alpha   90.00
_cell.angle_beta   90.00
_cell.angle_gamma   90.00
#
_symmetry.space_group_name_H-M   'P 1'
#
loop_
_entity.id
_entity.type
_entity.pdbx_description
1 polymer ?
#
loop_
_entity_poly.entity_id
_entity_poly.type
_entity_poly.pdbx_seq_one_letter_code
_entity_poly.pdbx_strand_id
1 'polypeptide(L)'
;MKNLFTLTLLFVLVTMNAQQVLPEIERARVIDEMLEDRFNNLLPQLMDTADIDMWVVISREYNEDPVLRTMLPSTWLNARRRTILLFYRDKAKNTIEKLAVARYNVGDNIESAWDKEKEPNQWKRLIQLIEERNPNKIGLNFSKDHNIADGLDKTDFDEFMQNLPKKHHKRVVSAEQLAVRWIETRTAREMVIYNQLVDITHDIIAEAFSEKVITPGVTKTSDVVWWMRQKVTNLGLETWFHPTVDVQRSSNENDSSFYSFADKPDEMIIMPGDLLHCDFGITYLRLNTDCQELAYVLKPEEKKAPKFLVDGLAAGNRVQDFLTTNMTKGKTGNQILAKALSEAKAAGLRPSIYTHPLGMYGHSAGTTIGMWDSQGGVMKDDGDNYPLNANTVYAIELNTTITIPEWKRDIRIMLEEAGFYGDDGFRYVNGRQTDLLLIPRVKTHQGN
;
A
#
# COMPACT_ATOMS: atom_id res chain seq x y z
N MET A 1 -22.68 -66.76 -27.44
CA MET A 1 -23.19 -65.64 -26.68
C MET A 1 -21.97 -64.98 -26.04
N LYS A 2 -21.49 -63.87 -26.61
CA LYS A 2 -20.32 -63.07 -26.08
C LYS A 2 -20.91 -61.86 -25.38
N ASN A 3 -20.79 -61.81 -24.07
CA ASN A 3 -21.18 -60.63 -23.27
C ASN A 3 -20.09 -59.56 -23.40
N LEU A 4 -20.48 -58.45 -24.04
CA LEU A 4 -19.62 -57.25 -24.13
C LEU A 4 -19.91 -56.41 -22.87
N PHE A 5 -18.95 -56.35 -21.96
CA PHE A 5 -19.01 -55.44 -20.82
C PHE A 5 -18.49 -54.07 -21.27
N THR A 6 -19.38 -53.10 -21.42
CA THR A 6 -19.03 -51.70 -21.69
C THR A 6 -18.69 -51.00 -20.36
N LEU A 7 -17.39 -50.73 -20.15
CA LEU A 7 -16.90 -49.96 -18.99
C LEU A 7 -17.08 -48.47 -19.29
N THR A 8 -18.09 -47.85 -18.70
CA THR A 8 -18.30 -46.41 -18.78
C THR A 8 -17.34 -45.72 -17.80
N LEU A 9 -16.29 -45.10 -18.31
CA LEU A 9 -15.34 -44.32 -17.54
C LEU A 9 -15.99 -42.96 -17.22
N LEU A 10 -16.41 -42.75 -15.98
CA LEU A 10 -16.94 -41.49 -15.50
C LEU A 10 -15.75 -40.57 -15.21
N PHE A 11 -15.43 -39.63 -16.12
CA PHE A 11 -14.50 -38.56 -15.87
C PHE A 11 -15.15 -37.56 -14.92
N VAL A 12 -14.81 -37.61 -13.64
CA VAL A 12 -15.09 -36.52 -12.70
C VAL A 12 -14.08 -35.42 -12.99
N LEU A 13 -14.52 -34.40 -13.71
CA LEU A 13 -13.79 -33.12 -13.80
C LEU A 13 -13.81 -32.48 -12.40
N VAL A 14 -12.78 -32.74 -11.62
CA VAL A 14 -12.49 -31.92 -10.44
C VAL A 14 -11.99 -30.59 -10.98
N THR A 15 -12.86 -29.59 -11.04
CA THR A 15 -12.43 -28.21 -11.18
C THR A 15 -11.65 -27.88 -9.92
N MET A 16 -10.33 -27.96 -9.98
CA MET A 16 -9.48 -27.37 -8.98
C MET A 16 -9.65 -25.86 -9.11
N ASN A 17 -10.52 -25.29 -8.29
CA ASN A 17 -10.46 -23.86 -8.03
C ASN A 17 -9.10 -23.62 -7.40
N ALA A 18 -8.17 -23.02 -8.14
CA ALA A 18 -6.93 -22.56 -7.58
C ALA A 18 -7.30 -21.63 -6.42
N GLN A 19 -6.86 -21.95 -5.23
CA GLN A 19 -7.14 -21.13 -4.05
C GLN A 19 -6.44 -19.80 -4.25
N GLN A 20 -7.18 -18.73 -4.47
CA GLN A 20 -6.63 -17.39 -4.68
C GLN A 20 -5.79 -16.90 -3.48
N VAL A 21 -6.12 -17.37 -2.29
CA VAL A 21 -5.52 -16.98 -1.04
C VAL A 21 -4.90 -18.19 -0.35
N LEU A 22 -3.63 -18.11 0.01
CA LEU A 22 -2.89 -19.20 0.64
C LEU A 22 -3.45 -19.54 2.03
N PRO A 23 -3.39 -20.82 2.46
CA PRO A 23 -3.59 -21.20 3.84
C PRO A 23 -2.63 -20.50 4.79
N GLU A 24 -3.00 -20.31 6.05
CA GLU A 24 -2.24 -19.52 7.03
C GLU A 24 -0.78 -19.99 7.20
N ILE A 25 -0.55 -21.31 7.22
CA ILE A 25 0.81 -21.87 7.32
C ILE A 25 1.69 -21.50 6.13
N GLU A 26 1.12 -21.44 4.92
CA GLU A 26 1.84 -21.04 3.72
C GLU A 26 2.09 -19.53 3.68
N ARG A 27 1.12 -18.73 4.20
CA ARG A 27 1.31 -17.28 4.39
C ARG A 27 2.49 -17.00 5.32
N ALA A 28 2.53 -17.71 6.45
CA ALA A 28 3.62 -17.58 7.42
C ALA A 28 4.98 -17.88 6.75
N ARG A 29 5.08 -18.97 5.98
CA ARG A 29 6.30 -19.31 5.24
C ARG A 29 6.70 -18.21 4.25
N VAL A 30 5.76 -17.70 3.47
CA VAL A 30 6.04 -16.65 2.47
C VAL A 30 6.49 -15.35 3.14
N ILE A 31 5.85 -14.96 4.26
CA ILE A 31 6.25 -13.77 5.03
C ILE A 31 7.68 -13.91 5.55
N ASP A 32 8.05 -15.05 6.11
CA ASP A 32 9.40 -15.27 6.66
C ASP A 32 10.46 -15.34 5.55
N GLU A 33 10.15 -15.91 4.39
CA GLU A 33 11.00 -15.89 3.21
C GLU A 33 11.21 -14.48 2.63
N MET A 34 10.17 -13.64 2.64
CA MET A 34 10.31 -12.22 2.25
C MET A 34 11.21 -11.46 3.23
N LEU A 35 11.04 -11.71 4.54
CA LEU A 35 11.90 -11.09 5.55
C LEU A 35 13.36 -11.52 5.39
N GLU A 36 13.61 -12.79 5.13
CA GLU A 36 14.96 -13.30 4.88
C GLU A 36 15.60 -12.60 3.68
N ASP A 37 14.88 -12.49 2.55
CA ASP A 37 15.34 -11.78 1.35
C ASP A 37 15.68 -10.31 1.68
N ARG A 38 14.80 -9.61 2.40
CA ARG A 38 15.02 -8.22 2.80
C ARG A 38 16.24 -8.05 3.71
N PHE A 39 16.40 -8.92 4.70
CA PHE A 39 17.54 -8.85 5.63
C PHE A 39 18.87 -9.20 4.98
N ASN A 40 18.88 -10.13 4.04
CA ASN A 40 20.11 -10.59 3.42
C ASN A 40 20.53 -9.75 2.20
N ASN A 41 19.57 -9.28 1.41
CA ASN A 41 19.84 -8.64 0.13
C ASN A 41 19.56 -7.13 0.13
N LEU A 42 18.52 -6.67 0.80
CA LEU A 42 18.13 -5.25 0.80
C LEU A 42 18.81 -4.45 1.92
N LEU A 43 18.74 -4.92 3.16
CA LEU A 43 19.20 -4.16 4.33
C LEU A 43 20.66 -3.72 4.25
N PRO A 44 21.63 -4.57 3.82
CA PRO A 44 23.02 -4.13 3.68
C PRO A 44 23.19 -2.94 2.74
N GLN A 45 22.48 -2.95 1.60
CA GLN A 45 22.54 -1.89 0.60
C GLN A 45 21.94 -0.57 1.15
N LEU A 46 20.84 -0.67 1.90
CA LEU A 46 20.20 0.49 2.51
C LEU A 46 21.07 1.11 3.60
N MET A 47 21.71 0.29 4.45
CA MET A 47 22.64 0.78 5.47
C MET A 47 23.87 1.45 4.84
N ASP A 48 24.41 0.89 3.75
CA ASP A 48 25.52 1.50 3.02
C ASP A 48 25.12 2.83 2.39
N THR A 49 23.91 2.93 1.80
CA THR A 49 23.39 4.15 1.18
C THR A 49 23.11 5.25 2.23
N ALA A 50 22.55 4.87 3.37
CA ALA A 50 22.26 5.79 4.48
C ALA A 50 23.51 6.17 5.29
N ASP A 51 24.66 5.53 5.02
CA ASP A 51 25.90 5.67 5.75
C ASP A 51 25.73 5.46 7.27
N ILE A 52 24.98 4.43 7.66
CA ILE A 52 24.74 4.01 9.05
C ILE A 52 25.41 2.66 9.28
N ASP A 53 26.37 2.62 10.22
CA ASP A 53 27.09 1.38 10.54
C ASP A 53 26.28 0.45 11.45
N MET A 54 25.50 1.05 12.37
CA MET A 54 24.66 0.31 13.29
C MET A 54 23.26 0.91 13.34
N TRP A 55 22.24 0.09 13.12
CA TRP A 55 20.84 0.46 13.27
C TRP A 55 20.25 -0.22 14.48
N VAL A 56 19.76 0.55 15.44
CA VAL A 56 19.13 0.04 16.66
C VAL A 56 17.67 0.41 16.64
N VAL A 57 16.81 -0.61 16.59
CA VAL A 57 15.34 -0.45 16.58
C VAL A 57 14.82 -0.95 17.92
N ILE A 58 14.23 -0.04 18.69
CA ILE A 58 13.78 -0.30 20.07
C ILE A 58 12.26 -0.18 20.11
N SER A 59 11.59 -1.15 20.72
CA SER A 59 10.14 -1.16 20.78
C SER A 59 9.61 -1.88 22.00
N ARG A 60 8.46 -1.45 22.50
CA ARG A 60 7.72 -2.12 23.58
C ARG A 60 6.47 -2.81 23.04
N GLU A 61 6.09 -3.89 23.71
CA GLU A 61 4.85 -4.63 23.44
C GLU A 61 3.63 -3.70 23.51
N TYR A 62 2.81 -3.69 22.45
CA TYR A 62 1.63 -2.82 22.23
C TYR A 62 1.92 -1.34 22.02
N ASN A 63 3.19 -0.96 21.90
CA ASN A 63 3.63 0.35 21.45
C ASN A 63 4.80 0.17 20.48
N GLU A 64 4.54 -0.63 19.44
CA GLU A 64 5.56 -1.00 18.50
C GLU A 64 5.92 0.14 17.57
N ASP A 65 7.23 0.33 17.39
CA ASP A 65 7.81 1.07 16.29
C ASP A 65 7.27 0.50 14.95
N PRO A 66 6.73 1.34 14.06
CA PRO A 66 6.20 0.88 12.77
C PRO A 66 7.21 0.08 11.96
N VAL A 67 8.48 0.47 11.98
CA VAL A 67 9.55 -0.26 11.26
C VAL A 67 9.74 -1.65 11.88
N LEU A 68 9.82 -1.74 13.22
CA LEU A 68 9.97 -3.02 13.91
C LEU A 68 8.83 -3.98 13.56
N ARG A 69 7.60 -3.51 13.49
CA ARG A 69 6.45 -4.35 13.10
C ARG A 69 6.66 -5.07 11.77
N THR A 70 7.31 -4.42 10.81
CA THR A 70 7.62 -5.01 9.50
C THR A 70 8.77 -6.00 9.54
N MET A 71 9.55 -6.03 10.62
CA MET A 71 10.73 -6.90 10.83
C MET A 71 10.43 -8.15 11.68
N LEU A 72 9.24 -8.24 12.25
CA LEU A 72 8.86 -9.38 13.08
C LEU A 72 8.59 -10.61 12.21
N PRO A 73 8.96 -11.83 12.68
CA PRO A 73 8.60 -13.06 11.97
C PRO A 73 7.09 -13.27 11.96
N SER A 74 6.60 -14.13 11.09
CA SER A 74 5.17 -14.45 10.96
C SER A 74 4.53 -14.93 12.28
N THR A 75 5.32 -15.57 13.12
CA THR A 75 4.87 -16.11 14.42
C THR A 75 4.81 -15.08 15.56
N TRP A 76 5.29 -13.84 15.31
CA TRP A 76 5.23 -12.76 16.28
C TRP A 76 4.21 -11.71 15.83
N LEU A 77 3.03 -11.74 16.46
CA LEU A 77 1.97 -10.76 16.18
C LEU A 77 2.27 -9.37 16.77
N ASN A 78 3.09 -9.34 17.84
CA ASN A 78 3.53 -8.13 18.53
C ASN A 78 4.98 -8.30 19.00
N ALA A 79 5.64 -7.20 19.33
CA ALA A 79 6.89 -7.24 20.09
C ALA A 79 6.69 -7.94 21.44
N ARG A 80 7.77 -8.41 22.06
CA ARG A 80 7.69 -9.08 23.37
C ARG A 80 8.36 -8.24 24.43
N ARG A 81 7.57 -7.66 25.34
CA ARG A 81 8.03 -6.74 26.39
C ARG A 81 8.78 -5.56 25.77
N ARG A 82 10.09 -5.45 25.98
CA ARG A 82 10.98 -4.61 25.20
C ARG A 82 11.80 -5.51 24.30
N THR A 83 11.64 -5.32 22.99
CA THR A 83 12.42 -5.97 21.93
C THR A 83 13.36 -4.92 21.34
N ILE A 84 14.65 -5.20 21.33
CA ILE A 84 15.66 -4.35 20.71
C ILE A 84 16.33 -5.14 19.62
N LEU A 85 16.23 -4.68 18.38
CA LEU A 85 16.95 -5.22 17.23
C LEU A 85 18.19 -4.38 16.99
N LEU A 86 19.29 -5.04 16.67
CA LEU A 86 20.56 -4.41 16.36
C LEU A 86 21.10 -5.00 15.08
N PHE A 87 21.26 -4.16 14.08
CA PHE A 87 21.88 -4.50 12.80
C PHE A 87 23.22 -3.78 12.71
N TYR A 88 24.30 -4.56 12.51
CA TYR A 88 25.64 -3.99 12.38
C TYR A 88 26.24 -4.36 11.03
N ARG A 89 26.57 -3.34 10.26
CA ARG A 89 27.19 -3.46 8.93
C ARG A 89 28.70 -3.40 9.04
N ASP A 90 29.36 -4.56 8.95
CA ASP A 90 30.81 -4.64 8.83
C ASP A 90 31.22 -4.48 7.35
N LYS A 91 31.52 -3.24 6.95
CA LYS A 91 31.90 -2.92 5.56
C LYS A 91 33.21 -3.61 5.16
N ALA A 92 34.13 -3.82 6.11
CA ALA A 92 35.41 -4.44 5.81
C ALA A 92 35.28 -5.93 5.47
N LYS A 93 34.37 -6.64 6.16
CA LYS A 93 34.05 -8.03 5.88
C LYS A 93 32.91 -8.22 4.89
N ASN A 94 32.25 -7.15 4.49
CA ASN A 94 31.03 -7.17 3.67
C ASN A 94 29.92 -8.04 4.28
N THR A 95 29.75 -7.99 5.60
CA THR A 95 28.74 -8.77 6.35
C THR A 95 27.79 -7.86 7.10
N ILE A 96 26.62 -8.42 7.45
CA ILE A 96 25.66 -7.79 8.35
C ILE A 96 25.37 -8.75 9.51
N GLU A 97 25.56 -8.26 10.74
CA GLU A 97 25.10 -8.96 11.94
C GLU A 97 23.67 -8.55 12.25
N LYS A 98 22.84 -9.50 12.60
CA LYS A 98 21.42 -9.34 12.93
C LYS A 98 21.19 -9.90 14.32
N LEU A 99 21.13 -9.03 15.33
CA LEU A 99 21.07 -9.42 16.72
C LEU A 99 19.82 -8.85 17.41
N ALA A 100 19.32 -9.58 18.40
CA ALA A 100 18.26 -9.10 19.28
C ALA A 100 18.76 -9.04 20.72
N VAL A 101 18.61 -7.90 21.39
CA VAL A 101 18.70 -7.83 22.83
C VAL A 101 17.30 -8.15 23.38
N ALA A 102 16.93 -9.41 23.26
CA ALA A 102 15.67 -10.00 23.64
C ALA A 102 15.92 -11.39 24.22
N ARG A 103 14.95 -11.96 24.93
CA ARG A 103 15.10 -13.28 25.58
C ARG A 103 15.16 -14.45 24.62
N TYR A 104 14.70 -14.26 23.39
CA TYR A 104 14.56 -15.27 22.36
C TYR A 104 15.06 -14.74 21.03
N ASN A 105 15.40 -15.63 20.11
CA ASN A 105 15.58 -15.27 18.72
C ASN A 105 14.30 -14.63 18.19
N VAL A 106 14.46 -13.66 17.28
CA VAL A 106 13.33 -13.05 16.59
C VAL A 106 13.21 -13.73 15.21
N GLY A 107 12.45 -14.82 15.21
CA GLY A 107 12.43 -15.78 14.09
C GLY A 107 13.78 -16.45 13.88
N ASP A 108 13.99 -16.91 12.66
CA ASP A 108 15.23 -17.59 12.26
C ASP A 108 16.31 -16.58 11.78
N ASN A 109 15.91 -15.33 11.52
CA ASN A 109 16.79 -14.33 10.93
C ASN A 109 17.59 -13.49 11.91
N ILE A 110 17.15 -13.36 13.18
CA ILE A 110 17.76 -12.46 14.16
C ILE A 110 18.04 -13.22 15.44
N GLU A 111 19.33 -13.42 15.72
CA GLU A 111 19.79 -14.22 16.87
C GLU A 111 19.70 -13.42 18.17
N SER A 112 19.25 -14.09 19.26
CA SER A 112 19.32 -13.49 20.59
C SER A 112 20.75 -13.36 21.08
N ALA A 113 21.16 -12.14 21.38
CA ALA A 113 22.46 -11.81 21.93
C ALA A 113 22.39 -11.48 23.43
N TRP A 114 21.31 -11.85 24.12
CA TRP A 114 21.09 -11.51 25.53
C TRP A 114 20.77 -12.73 26.42
N ASP A 115 21.72 -13.14 27.21
CA ASP A 115 21.53 -14.09 28.28
C ASP A 115 21.22 -13.31 29.59
N LYS A 116 19.93 -13.26 29.94
CA LYS A 116 19.41 -12.53 31.09
C LYS A 116 19.99 -13.07 32.43
N GLU A 117 20.35 -14.33 32.49
CA GLU A 117 20.91 -14.93 33.73
C GLU A 117 22.36 -14.48 33.96
N LYS A 118 23.10 -14.20 32.89
CA LYS A 118 24.45 -13.64 32.98
C LYS A 118 24.47 -12.11 33.10
N GLU A 119 23.60 -11.41 32.40
CA GLU A 119 23.46 -9.95 32.45
C GLU A 119 21.98 -9.59 32.58
N PRO A 120 21.46 -9.38 33.79
CA PRO A 120 20.03 -9.08 33.98
C PRO A 120 19.59 -7.69 33.41
N ASN A 121 20.54 -6.79 33.19
CA ASN A 121 20.26 -5.46 32.66
C ASN A 121 20.33 -5.44 31.12
N GLN A 122 19.19 -5.31 30.50
CA GLN A 122 19.05 -5.28 29.02
C GLN A 122 19.82 -4.11 28.38
N TRP A 123 19.77 -2.91 28.98
CA TRP A 123 20.51 -1.76 28.49
C TRP A 123 22.01 -1.99 28.55
N LYS A 124 22.50 -2.54 29.65
CA LYS A 124 23.93 -2.83 29.79
C LYS A 124 24.40 -3.82 28.71
N ARG A 125 23.60 -4.84 28.39
CA ARG A 125 23.93 -5.76 27.29
C ARG A 125 23.96 -5.06 25.94
N LEU A 126 22.99 -4.18 25.64
CA LEU A 126 22.99 -3.38 24.42
C LEU A 126 24.27 -2.54 24.31
N ILE A 127 24.65 -1.86 25.39
CA ILE A 127 25.86 -1.01 25.38
C ILE A 127 27.14 -1.83 25.20
N GLN A 128 27.24 -3.02 25.77
CA GLN A 128 28.37 -3.94 25.52
C GLN A 128 28.46 -4.27 24.03
N LEU A 129 27.34 -4.61 23.38
CA LEU A 129 27.31 -4.91 21.94
C LEU A 129 27.74 -3.71 21.09
N ILE A 130 27.35 -2.49 21.47
CA ILE A 130 27.77 -1.25 20.81
C ILE A 130 29.27 -1.02 20.99
N GLU A 131 29.80 -1.19 22.21
CA GLU A 131 31.21 -0.98 22.48
C GLU A 131 32.12 -2.02 21.81
N GLU A 132 31.69 -3.29 21.77
CA GLU A 132 32.40 -4.37 21.07
C GLU A 132 32.59 -4.06 19.58
N ARG A 133 31.61 -3.42 18.94
CA ARG A 133 31.61 -3.11 17.48
C ARG A 133 32.12 -1.71 17.17
N ASN A 134 32.05 -0.81 18.13
CA ASN A 134 32.51 0.57 18.04
C ASN A 134 32.08 1.30 16.75
N PRO A 135 30.77 1.34 16.39
CA PRO A 135 30.29 1.94 15.17
C PRO A 135 30.58 3.44 15.09
N ASN A 136 30.77 4.00 13.90
CA ASN A 136 30.92 5.45 13.73
C ASN A 136 29.57 6.17 13.80
N LYS A 137 28.50 5.54 13.26
CA LYS A 137 27.13 6.06 13.31
C LYS A 137 26.15 5.02 13.85
N ILE A 138 25.35 5.43 14.81
CA ILE A 138 24.29 4.66 15.45
C ILE A 138 22.97 5.30 15.03
N GLY A 139 22.23 4.66 14.15
CA GLY A 139 20.90 5.10 13.72
C GLY A 139 19.82 4.67 14.70
N LEU A 140 18.94 5.60 15.06
CA LEU A 140 17.73 5.37 15.84
C LEU A 140 16.52 5.92 15.07
N ASN A 141 15.35 5.31 15.24
CA ASN A 141 14.12 5.69 14.54
C ASN A 141 13.46 6.91 15.18
N PHE A 142 13.99 8.08 14.88
CA PHE A 142 13.32 9.34 15.13
C PHE A 142 13.38 10.21 13.88
N SER A 143 12.28 10.91 13.59
CA SER A 143 12.09 11.70 12.40
C SER A 143 11.21 12.91 12.70
N LYS A 144 11.48 14.02 12.00
CA LYS A 144 10.62 15.20 12.00
C LYS A 144 9.59 15.13 10.87
N ASP A 145 9.95 14.48 9.76
CA ASP A 145 9.22 14.61 8.50
C ASP A 145 8.44 13.33 8.13
N HIS A 146 8.82 12.16 8.67
CA HIS A 146 8.19 10.86 8.38
C HIS A 146 7.75 10.15 9.66
N ASN A 147 6.45 10.20 9.98
CA ASN A 147 5.86 9.59 11.17
C ASN A 147 6.15 8.08 11.30
N ILE A 148 6.20 7.34 10.18
CA ILE A 148 6.53 5.90 10.18
C ILE A 148 7.99 5.65 10.58
N ALA A 149 8.87 6.63 10.38
CA ALA A 149 10.28 6.57 10.77
C ALA A 149 10.55 7.19 12.17
N ASP A 150 9.51 7.62 12.89
CA ASP A 150 9.55 8.25 14.23
C ASP A 150 8.96 7.33 15.31
N GLY A 151 9.30 6.03 15.25
CA GLY A 151 8.69 5.02 16.11
C GLY A 151 9.37 4.82 17.47
N LEU A 152 10.52 5.45 17.73
CA LEU A 152 11.21 5.34 19.01
C LEU A 152 10.55 6.24 20.06
N ASP A 153 9.96 5.64 21.10
CA ASP A 153 9.34 6.44 22.15
C ASP A 153 10.36 7.22 22.99
N LYS A 154 9.88 8.34 23.51
CA LYS A 154 10.70 9.29 24.29
C LYS A 154 11.40 8.65 25.50
N THR A 155 10.73 7.72 26.17
CA THR A 155 11.27 7.05 27.36
C THR A 155 12.43 6.14 26.99
N ASP A 156 12.28 5.32 25.95
CA ASP A 156 13.33 4.43 25.49
C ASP A 156 14.51 5.21 24.88
N PHE A 157 14.25 6.34 24.22
CA PHE A 157 15.32 7.24 23.79
C PHE A 157 16.13 7.80 24.97
N ASP A 158 15.45 8.29 26.00
CA ASP A 158 16.12 8.84 27.19
C ASP A 158 16.91 7.78 27.95
N GLU A 159 16.31 6.60 28.17
CA GLU A 159 16.99 5.47 28.83
C GLU A 159 18.21 5.00 28.01
N PHE A 160 18.09 4.93 26.68
CA PHE A 160 19.22 4.62 25.80
C PHE A 160 20.35 5.63 25.98
N MET A 161 20.05 6.93 25.87
CA MET A 161 21.05 7.99 26.00
C MET A 161 21.68 8.07 27.40
N GLN A 162 20.93 7.76 28.46
CA GLN A 162 21.47 7.70 29.82
C GLN A 162 22.47 6.55 30.01
N ASN A 163 22.22 5.40 29.37
CA ASN A 163 23.10 4.24 29.47
C ASN A 163 24.27 4.27 28.50
N LEU A 164 24.14 5.01 27.38
CA LEU A 164 25.19 5.13 26.36
C LEU A 164 26.35 5.99 26.90
N PRO A 165 27.62 5.52 26.86
CA PRO A 165 28.77 6.33 27.25
C PRO A 165 28.86 7.64 26.44
N LYS A 166 29.16 8.75 27.10
CA LYS A 166 29.21 10.10 26.49
C LYS A 166 30.06 10.20 25.23
N LYS A 167 31.12 9.37 25.14
CA LYS A 167 31.98 9.31 23.93
C LYS A 167 31.22 8.92 22.66
N HIS A 168 30.09 8.21 22.79
CA HIS A 168 29.26 7.76 21.66
C HIS A 168 28.07 8.67 21.35
N HIS A 169 27.72 9.63 22.24
CA HIS A 169 26.51 10.46 22.07
C HIS A 169 26.48 11.19 20.72
N LYS A 170 27.63 11.69 20.24
CA LYS A 170 27.73 12.39 18.94
C LYS A 170 27.61 11.46 17.71
N ARG A 171 27.63 10.15 17.93
CA ARG A 171 27.48 9.13 16.89
C ARG A 171 26.02 8.72 16.67
N VAL A 172 25.13 9.11 17.60
CA VAL A 172 23.70 8.87 17.47
C VAL A 172 23.12 9.82 16.44
N VAL A 173 22.46 9.26 15.44
CA VAL A 173 21.84 9.98 14.33
C VAL A 173 20.44 9.47 14.07
N SER A 174 19.61 10.28 13.41
CA SER A 174 18.34 9.80 12.88
C SER A 174 18.57 8.73 11.82
N ALA A 175 17.82 7.63 11.91
CA ALA A 175 17.77 6.60 10.89
C ALA A 175 16.66 6.85 9.85
N GLU A 176 16.07 8.05 9.79
CA GLU A 176 14.94 8.40 8.94
C GLU A 176 15.09 7.86 7.51
N GLN A 177 16.20 8.23 6.84
CA GLN A 177 16.41 7.79 5.45
C GLN A 177 16.48 6.27 5.31
N LEU A 178 17.12 5.58 6.26
CA LEU A 178 17.19 4.13 6.27
C LEU A 178 15.82 3.49 6.53
N ALA A 179 15.07 4.02 7.50
CA ALA A 179 13.74 3.55 7.85
C ALA A 179 12.73 3.75 6.70
N VAL A 180 12.73 4.94 6.08
CA VAL A 180 11.88 5.24 4.93
C VAL A 180 12.22 4.30 3.77
N ARG A 181 13.52 4.16 3.42
CA ARG A 181 13.96 3.26 2.36
C ARG A 181 13.61 1.79 2.64
N TRP A 182 13.71 1.35 3.87
CA TRP A 182 13.27 0.01 4.28
C TRP A 182 11.77 -0.20 4.02
N ILE A 183 10.94 0.78 4.32
CA ILE A 183 9.48 0.70 4.16
C ILE A 183 9.06 0.81 2.68
N GLU A 184 9.64 1.77 1.91
CA GLU A 184 9.19 2.05 0.54
C GLU A 184 9.71 1.06 -0.51
N THR A 185 10.90 0.46 -0.30
CA THR A 185 11.53 -0.37 -1.32
C THR A 185 10.88 -1.75 -1.39
N ARG A 186 10.46 -2.14 -2.60
CA ARG A 186 9.96 -3.49 -2.91
C ARG A 186 11.08 -4.37 -3.44
N THR A 187 11.13 -5.62 -3.00
CA THR A 187 11.99 -6.64 -3.59
C THR A 187 11.32 -7.29 -4.81
N ALA A 188 12.09 -7.97 -5.65
CA ALA A 188 11.52 -8.70 -6.79
C ALA A 188 10.52 -9.78 -6.34
N ARG A 189 10.78 -10.41 -5.18
CA ARG A 189 9.89 -11.41 -4.58
C ARG A 189 8.54 -10.80 -4.17
N GLU A 190 8.56 -9.63 -3.54
CA GLU A 190 7.34 -8.90 -3.18
C GLU A 190 6.54 -8.48 -4.41
N MET A 191 7.20 -8.11 -5.51
CA MET A 191 6.50 -7.71 -6.74
C MET A 191 5.78 -8.85 -7.44
N VAL A 192 6.22 -10.11 -7.28
CA VAL A 192 5.45 -11.27 -7.74
C VAL A 192 4.12 -11.38 -6.99
N ILE A 193 4.15 -11.14 -5.67
CA ILE A 193 2.95 -11.18 -4.82
C ILE A 193 2.02 -10.01 -5.14
N TYR A 194 2.57 -8.82 -5.44
CA TYR A 194 1.79 -7.63 -5.74
C TYR A 194 0.85 -7.81 -6.94
N ASN A 195 1.26 -8.53 -7.98
CA ASN A 195 0.38 -8.82 -9.11
C ASN A 195 -0.88 -9.59 -8.65
N GLN A 196 -0.70 -10.65 -7.85
CA GLN A 196 -1.82 -11.42 -7.31
C GLN A 196 -2.70 -10.59 -6.37
N LEU A 197 -2.07 -9.74 -5.56
CA LEU A 197 -2.76 -8.90 -4.58
C LEU A 197 -3.69 -7.88 -5.26
N VAL A 198 -3.22 -7.24 -6.33
CA VAL A 198 -4.00 -6.30 -7.12
C VAL A 198 -5.11 -7.03 -7.90
N ASP A 199 -4.84 -8.22 -8.47
CA ASP A 199 -5.86 -9.08 -9.08
C ASP A 199 -7.03 -9.37 -8.12
N ILE A 200 -6.72 -9.77 -6.89
CA ILE A 200 -7.75 -10.05 -5.87
C ILE A 200 -8.56 -8.78 -5.56
N THR A 201 -7.91 -7.62 -5.51
CA THR A 201 -8.57 -6.34 -5.25
C THR A 201 -9.56 -5.99 -6.36
N HIS A 202 -9.11 -6.06 -7.62
CA HIS A 202 -9.95 -5.81 -8.79
C HIS A 202 -11.11 -6.82 -8.89
N ASP A 203 -10.87 -8.10 -8.61
CA ASP A 203 -11.92 -9.14 -8.59
C ASP A 203 -13.02 -8.82 -7.56
N ILE A 204 -12.63 -8.33 -6.37
CA ILE A 204 -13.61 -7.95 -5.34
C ILE A 204 -14.41 -6.73 -5.79
N ILE A 205 -13.76 -5.71 -6.37
CA ILE A 205 -14.44 -4.52 -6.90
C ILE A 205 -15.40 -4.92 -8.03
N ALA A 206 -14.95 -5.74 -8.99
CA ALA A 206 -15.77 -6.19 -10.10
C ALA A 206 -16.96 -7.05 -9.68
N GLU A 207 -16.86 -7.82 -8.59
CA GLU A 207 -17.98 -8.55 -8.02
C GLU A 207 -18.92 -7.62 -7.24
N ALA A 208 -18.39 -6.67 -6.48
CA ALA A 208 -19.17 -5.66 -5.75
C ALA A 208 -20.00 -4.80 -6.72
N PHE A 209 -19.41 -4.37 -7.83
CA PHE A 209 -20.04 -3.58 -8.88
C PHE A 209 -20.69 -4.46 -9.96
N SER A 210 -21.53 -5.40 -9.53
CA SER A 210 -22.25 -6.29 -10.42
C SER A 210 -23.68 -6.57 -9.92
N GLU A 211 -24.48 -7.19 -10.78
CA GLU A 211 -25.85 -7.66 -10.48
C GLU A 211 -25.89 -8.73 -9.37
N LYS A 212 -24.76 -9.28 -8.95
CA LYS A 212 -24.68 -10.20 -7.82
C LYS A 212 -24.87 -9.49 -6.47
N VAL A 213 -24.48 -8.23 -6.39
CA VAL A 213 -24.49 -7.43 -5.18
C VAL A 213 -25.50 -6.28 -5.27
N ILE A 214 -25.59 -5.63 -6.43
CA ILE A 214 -26.40 -4.43 -6.62
C ILE A 214 -27.70 -4.77 -7.34
N THR A 215 -28.82 -4.49 -6.67
CA THR A 215 -30.17 -4.43 -7.25
C THR A 215 -30.58 -2.95 -7.29
N PRO A 216 -30.58 -2.29 -8.48
CA PRO A 216 -30.91 -0.87 -8.59
C PRO A 216 -32.30 -0.57 -8.05
N GLY A 217 -32.45 0.53 -7.32
CA GLY A 217 -33.68 0.92 -6.62
C GLY A 217 -33.86 0.28 -5.24
N VAL A 218 -32.96 -0.64 -4.82
CA VAL A 218 -33.04 -1.37 -3.55
C VAL A 218 -31.75 -1.27 -2.75
N THR A 219 -30.62 -1.63 -3.38
CA THR A 219 -29.31 -1.68 -2.71
C THR A 219 -28.81 -0.28 -2.40
N LYS A 220 -28.31 -0.09 -1.18
CA LYS A 220 -27.68 1.16 -0.73
C LYS A 220 -26.17 1.10 -0.91
N THR A 221 -25.52 2.25 -0.99
CA THR A 221 -24.05 2.34 -1.01
C THR A 221 -23.41 1.67 0.20
N SER A 222 -23.99 1.84 1.39
CA SER A 222 -23.55 1.18 2.63
C SER A 222 -23.64 -0.35 2.55
N ASP A 223 -24.65 -0.92 1.88
CA ASP A 223 -24.76 -2.37 1.69
C ASP A 223 -23.59 -2.93 0.90
N VAL A 224 -23.15 -2.20 -0.16
CA VAL A 224 -22.00 -2.57 -0.98
C VAL A 224 -20.71 -2.51 -0.17
N VAL A 225 -20.51 -1.45 0.59
CA VAL A 225 -19.34 -1.28 1.49
C VAL A 225 -19.23 -2.46 2.47
N TRP A 226 -20.33 -2.81 3.15
CA TRP A 226 -20.33 -3.92 4.09
C TRP A 226 -20.18 -5.27 3.41
N TRP A 227 -20.69 -5.42 2.20
CA TRP A 227 -20.46 -6.62 1.40
C TRP A 227 -18.96 -6.76 1.08
N MET A 228 -18.27 -5.70 0.64
CA MET A 228 -16.82 -5.71 0.39
C MET A 228 -16.04 -6.13 1.65
N ARG A 229 -16.36 -5.52 2.80
CA ARG A 229 -15.76 -5.89 4.09
C ARG A 229 -15.96 -7.36 4.42
N GLN A 230 -17.19 -7.87 4.26
CA GLN A 230 -17.51 -9.28 4.51
C GLN A 230 -16.79 -10.21 3.53
N LYS A 231 -16.68 -9.83 2.25
CA LYS A 231 -15.95 -10.59 1.23
C LYS A 231 -14.46 -10.74 1.60
N VAL A 232 -13.81 -9.67 2.01
CA VAL A 232 -12.42 -9.69 2.50
C VAL A 232 -12.26 -10.65 3.68
N THR A 233 -13.14 -10.56 4.68
CA THR A 233 -13.14 -11.45 5.84
C THR A 233 -13.34 -12.93 5.43
N ASN A 234 -14.26 -13.20 4.52
CA ASN A 234 -14.55 -14.56 4.03
C ASN A 234 -13.36 -15.17 3.27
N LEU A 235 -12.53 -14.35 2.63
CA LEU A 235 -11.28 -14.75 2.00
C LEU A 235 -10.13 -14.90 3.01
N GLY A 236 -10.36 -14.56 4.28
CA GLY A 236 -9.32 -14.53 5.31
C GLY A 236 -8.26 -13.46 5.05
N LEU A 237 -8.67 -12.34 4.47
CA LEU A 237 -7.86 -11.13 4.25
C LEU A 237 -8.27 -10.03 5.24
N GLU A 238 -7.54 -8.91 5.23
CA GLU A 238 -7.83 -7.73 6.04
C GLU A 238 -8.02 -6.51 5.15
N THR A 239 -8.79 -5.52 5.61
CA THR A 239 -8.81 -4.18 5.06
C THR A 239 -8.00 -3.27 5.96
N TRP A 240 -7.24 -2.34 5.40
CA TRP A 240 -6.48 -1.37 6.18
C TRP A 240 -7.23 -0.05 6.39
N PHE A 241 -8.32 0.17 5.66
CA PHE A 241 -9.29 1.26 5.87
C PHE A 241 -10.73 0.79 5.61
N HIS A 242 -11.71 1.61 6.00
CA HIS A 242 -13.11 1.34 5.70
C HIS A 242 -13.42 1.80 4.27
N PRO A 243 -13.83 0.91 3.36
CA PRO A 243 -14.09 1.29 1.98
C PRO A 243 -15.16 2.36 1.84
N THR A 244 -15.15 3.08 0.72
CA THR A 244 -16.24 3.99 0.38
C THR A 244 -16.91 3.58 -0.93
N VAL A 245 -18.20 3.88 -1.05
CA VAL A 245 -18.95 3.79 -2.31
C VAL A 245 -19.78 5.05 -2.47
N ASP A 246 -19.55 5.76 -3.56
CA ASP A 246 -20.15 7.04 -3.86
C ASP A 246 -21.01 6.99 -5.11
N VAL A 247 -21.98 7.91 -5.19
CA VAL A 247 -22.91 8.05 -6.32
C VAL A 247 -22.82 9.43 -6.90
N GLN A 248 -22.69 9.52 -8.22
CA GLN A 248 -22.91 10.74 -9.01
C GLN A 248 -24.08 10.50 -9.97
N ARG A 249 -25.04 11.41 -10.02
CA ARG A 249 -26.25 11.29 -10.87
C ARG A 249 -26.67 12.61 -11.51
N SER A 250 -27.60 12.51 -12.47
CA SER A 250 -28.11 13.67 -13.18
C SER A 250 -28.96 14.64 -12.33
N SER A 251 -29.63 14.15 -11.28
CA SER A 251 -30.34 15.01 -10.33
C SER A 251 -29.37 15.59 -9.29
N ASN A 252 -29.51 16.89 -8.99
CA ASN A 252 -28.60 17.58 -8.06
C ASN A 252 -28.85 17.28 -6.59
N GLU A 253 -29.90 16.55 -6.26
CA GLU A 253 -30.23 16.22 -4.88
C GLU A 253 -29.41 15.03 -4.41
N ASN A 254 -28.66 15.21 -3.34
CA ASN A 254 -27.88 14.16 -2.64
C ASN A 254 -26.73 13.53 -3.43
N ASP A 255 -25.92 14.34 -4.12
CA ASP A 255 -24.68 13.86 -4.74
C ASP A 255 -23.52 13.92 -3.75
N SER A 256 -23.04 12.76 -3.32
CA SER A 256 -21.99 12.64 -2.32
C SER A 256 -20.61 13.07 -2.80
N SER A 257 -20.33 13.03 -4.11
CA SER A 257 -19.00 13.28 -4.65
C SER A 257 -18.49 14.72 -4.53
N PHE A 258 -19.42 15.69 -4.33
CA PHE A 258 -19.07 17.10 -4.13
C PHE A 258 -19.14 17.56 -2.67
N TYR A 259 -19.61 16.72 -1.77
CA TYR A 259 -19.58 17.04 -0.35
C TYR A 259 -18.16 16.95 0.20
N SER A 260 -17.89 17.73 1.25
CA SER A 260 -16.69 17.50 2.07
C SER A 260 -16.81 16.15 2.77
N PHE A 261 -15.70 15.60 3.24
CA PHE A 261 -15.71 14.34 3.99
C PHE A 261 -16.66 14.37 5.19
N ALA A 262 -16.81 15.54 5.82
CA ALA A 262 -17.67 15.75 6.99
C ALA A 262 -19.17 15.80 6.67
N ASP A 263 -19.54 16.19 5.44
CA ASP A 263 -20.93 16.42 5.03
C ASP A 263 -21.46 15.33 4.08
N LYS A 264 -20.64 14.31 3.80
CA LYS A 264 -20.97 13.23 2.88
C LYS A 264 -22.12 12.40 3.41
N PRO A 265 -23.19 12.11 2.61
CA PRO A 265 -24.24 11.21 3.05
C PRO A 265 -23.72 9.83 3.41
N ASP A 266 -24.13 9.27 4.53
CA ASP A 266 -23.73 7.94 4.98
C ASP A 266 -24.16 6.84 4.00
N GLU A 267 -25.33 7.04 3.36
CA GLU A 267 -25.88 6.06 2.43
C GLU A 267 -26.79 6.68 1.36
N MET A 268 -26.78 6.10 0.18
CA MET A 268 -27.67 6.43 -0.93
C MET A 268 -28.21 5.16 -1.57
N ILE A 269 -29.49 5.15 -1.97
CA ILE A 269 -30.03 4.08 -2.82
C ILE A 269 -29.45 4.23 -4.24
N ILE A 270 -28.85 3.17 -4.75
CA ILE A 270 -28.29 3.09 -6.07
C ILE A 270 -29.41 2.97 -7.11
N MET A 271 -29.41 3.84 -8.12
CA MET A 271 -30.49 3.93 -9.12
C MET A 271 -29.96 3.72 -10.54
N PRO A 272 -30.80 3.26 -11.49
CA PRO A 272 -30.43 3.27 -12.89
C PRO A 272 -30.01 4.66 -13.38
N GLY A 273 -28.87 4.73 -14.06
CA GLY A 273 -28.26 5.98 -14.53
C GLY A 273 -27.22 6.60 -13.61
N ASP A 274 -26.96 5.99 -12.45
CA ASP A 274 -25.90 6.43 -11.55
C ASP A 274 -24.51 6.07 -12.08
N LEU A 275 -23.56 6.99 -11.89
CA LEU A 275 -22.14 6.71 -11.93
C LEU A 275 -21.69 6.41 -10.49
N LEU A 276 -21.19 5.22 -10.27
CA LEU A 276 -20.63 4.78 -8.98
C LEU A 276 -19.13 4.94 -8.97
N HIS A 277 -18.59 5.18 -7.80
CA HIS A 277 -17.18 5.16 -7.50
C HIS A 277 -16.97 4.35 -6.23
N CYS A 278 -15.91 3.56 -6.15
CA CYS A 278 -15.45 2.98 -4.91
C CYS A 278 -13.99 3.34 -4.66
N ASP A 279 -13.65 3.36 -3.38
CA ASP A 279 -12.29 3.42 -2.87
C ASP A 279 -12.10 2.21 -1.95
N PHE A 280 -11.15 1.32 -2.30
CA PHE A 280 -11.05 0.00 -1.69
C PHE A 280 -9.62 -0.55 -1.72
N GLY A 281 -9.18 -1.04 -0.55
CA GLY A 281 -7.88 -1.67 -0.40
C GLY A 281 -7.91 -2.86 0.56
N ILE A 282 -6.99 -3.80 0.34
CA ILE A 282 -6.82 -5.01 1.15
C ILE A 282 -5.38 -5.16 1.63
N THR A 283 -5.22 -5.92 2.71
CA THR A 283 -3.92 -6.37 3.21
C THR A 283 -3.78 -7.87 3.02
N TYR A 284 -2.69 -8.28 2.38
CA TYR A 284 -2.31 -9.67 2.24
C TYR A 284 -0.79 -9.83 2.30
N LEU A 285 -0.30 -10.81 3.07
CA LEU A 285 1.13 -11.05 3.25
C LEU A 285 1.91 -9.78 3.69
N ARG A 286 1.28 -8.93 4.53
CA ARG A 286 1.80 -7.64 5.01
C ARG A 286 2.00 -6.58 3.92
N LEU A 287 1.43 -6.78 2.75
CA LEU A 287 1.40 -5.80 1.67
C LEU A 287 -0.03 -5.29 1.50
N ASN A 288 -0.16 -4.03 1.11
CA ASN A 288 -1.45 -3.36 0.96
C ASN A 288 -1.69 -2.97 -0.49
N THR A 289 -2.96 -2.99 -0.91
CA THR A 289 -3.44 -2.34 -2.14
C THR A 289 -4.29 -1.14 -1.82
N ASP A 290 -4.44 -0.29 -2.83
CA ASP A 290 -5.36 0.84 -2.85
C ASP A 290 -5.80 1.04 -4.30
N CYS A 291 -7.13 1.01 -4.55
CA CYS A 291 -7.68 1.09 -5.89
C CYS A 291 -9.03 1.82 -5.87
N GLN A 292 -9.22 2.72 -6.82
CA GLN A 292 -10.50 3.37 -7.06
C GLN A 292 -10.98 3.05 -8.47
N GLU A 293 -12.19 2.52 -8.59
CA GLU A 293 -12.81 2.21 -9.86
C GLU A 293 -14.22 2.79 -9.99
N LEU A 294 -14.65 2.95 -11.23
CA LEU A 294 -15.94 3.49 -11.61
C LEU A 294 -16.85 2.43 -12.24
N ALA A 295 -18.13 2.50 -11.88
CA ALA A 295 -19.17 1.69 -12.51
C ALA A 295 -20.35 2.55 -12.95
N TYR A 296 -21.06 2.10 -13.99
CA TYR A 296 -22.29 2.74 -14.44
C TYR A 296 -23.48 1.77 -14.30
N VAL A 297 -24.54 2.24 -13.65
CA VAL A 297 -25.80 1.50 -13.53
C VAL A 297 -26.64 1.74 -14.78
N LEU A 298 -26.75 0.72 -15.63
CA LEU A 298 -27.51 0.82 -16.88
C LEU A 298 -28.98 1.18 -16.63
N LYS A 299 -29.50 2.12 -17.39
CA LYS A 299 -30.94 2.35 -17.49
C LYS A 299 -31.61 1.20 -18.28
N PRO A 300 -32.93 1.01 -18.14
CA PRO A 300 -33.66 0.11 -19.00
C PRO A 300 -33.32 0.38 -20.47
N GLU A 301 -33.11 -0.72 -21.24
CA GLU A 301 -32.73 -0.70 -22.67
C GLU A 301 -31.29 -0.28 -22.99
N GLU A 302 -30.52 0.26 -22.05
CA GLU A 302 -29.10 0.54 -22.28
C GLU A 302 -28.27 -0.74 -22.26
N LYS A 303 -27.28 -0.81 -23.16
CA LYS A 303 -26.31 -1.93 -23.24
C LYS A 303 -24.87 -1.47 -23.01
N LYS A 304 -24.65 -0.17 -22.88
CA LYS A 304 -23.35 0.47 -22.67
C LYS A 304 -23.52 1.79 -21.92
N ALA A 305 -22.46 2.23 -21.27
CA ALA A 305 -22.43 3.53 -20.65
C ALA A 305 -22.59 4.66 -21.69
N PRO A 306 -23.18 5.80 -21.29
CA PRO A 306 -23.23 7.00 -22.12
C PRO A 306 -21.83 7.46 -22.53
N LYS A 307 -21.72 7.94 -23.77
CA LYS A 307 -20.42 8.36 -24.33
C LYS A 307 -19.71 9.40 -23.49
N PHE A 308 -20.44 10.36 -22.91
CA PHE A 308 -19.85 11.40 -22.09
C PHE A 308 -19.18 10.86 -20.81
N LEU A 309 -19.64 9.75 -20.24
CA LEU A 309 -18.98 9.08 -19.11
C LEU A 309 -17.73 8.31 -19.56
N VAL A 310 -17.80 7.67 -20.73
CA VAL A 310 -16.63 7.00 -21.34
C VAL A 310 -15.53 8.03 -21.67
N ASP A 311 -15.91 9.16 -22.25
CA ASP A 311 -14.99 10.28 -22.52
C ASP A 311 -14.42 10.86 -21.21
N GLY A 312 -15.23 10.87 -20.16
CA GLY A 312 -14.81 11.27 -18.81
C GLY A 312 -13.72 10.35 -18.25
N LEU A 313 -13.93 9.03 -18.29
CA LEU A 313 -12.92 8.05 -17.87
C LEU A 313 -11.62 8.22 -18.67
N ALA A 314 -11.74 8.41 -19.99
CA ALA A 314 -10.58 8.69 -20.85
C ALA A 314 -9.84 9.99 -20.43
N ALA A 315 -10.57 11.03 -20.00
CA ALA A 315 -9.96 12.25 -19.46
C ALA A 315 -9.21 12.00 -18.15
N GLY A 316 -9.75 11.18 -17.24
CA GLY A 316 -9.06 10.72 -16.02
C GLY A 316 -7.78 9.96 -16.35
N ASN A 317 -7.85 9.01 -17.27
CA ASN A 317 -6.68 8.25 -17.74
C ASN A 317 -5.59 9.15 -18.34
N ARG A 318 -5.96 10.25 -19.02
CA ARG A 318 -4.97 11.23 -19.51
C ARG A 318 -4.26 11.95 -18.36
N VAL A 319 -4.93 12.22 -17.25
CA VAL A 319 -4.26 12.79 -16.07
C VAL A 319 -3.28 11.79 -15.48
N GLN A 320 -3.64 10.49 -15.41
CA GLN A 320 -2.71 9.43 -15.02
C GLN A 320 -1.48 9.38 -15.94
N ASP A 321 -1.67 9.53 -17.26
CA ASP A 321 -0.55 9.56 -18.21
C ASP A 321 0.38 10.76 -17.97
N PHE A 322 -0.16 11.96 -17.73
CA PHE A 322 0.66 13.13 -17.39
C PHE A 322 1.43 12.93 -16.09
N LEU A 323 0.81 12.33 -15.07
CA LEU A 323 1.48 12.04 -13.81
C LEU A 323 2.62 11.05 -14.02
N THR A 324 2.30 9.86 -14.56
CA THR A 324 3.25 8.73 -14.62
C THR A 324 4.42 8.97 -15.57
N THR A 325 4.19 9.73 -16.66
CA THR A 325 5.27 10.15 -17.58
C THR A 325 6.25 11.12 -16.91
N ASN A 326 5.80 11.89 -15.92
CA ASN A 326 6.64 12.84 -15.20
C ASN A 326 7.31 12.26 -13.96
N MET A 327 6.97 11.04 -13.54
CA MET A 327 7.68 10.34 -12.48
C MET A 327 9.12 10.04 -12.92
N THR A 328 10.08 10.68 -12.27
CA THR A 328 11.50 10.58 -12.64
C THR A 328 12.34 10.48 -11.39
N LYS A 329 13.23 9.47 -11.32
CA LYS A 329 14.14 9.23 -10.20
C LYS A 329 14.90 10.50 -9.78
N GLY A 330 14.91 10.78 -8.50
CA GLY A 330 15.59 11.94 -7.91
C GLY A 330 14.80 13.25 -7.98
N LYS A 331 13.64 13.29 -8.66
CA LYS A 331 12.72 14.43 -8.57
C LYS A 331 11.90 14.33 -7.30
N THR A 332 11.64 15.47 -6.68
CA THR A 332 10.74 15.54 -5.52
C THR A 332 9.29 15.40 -5.96
N GLY A 333 8.41 14.98 -5.03
CA GLY A 333 6.97 14.92 -5.27
C GLY A 333 6.41 16.24 -5.79
N ASN A 334 6.85 17.37 -5.23
CA ASN A 334 6.45 18.71 -5.67
C ASN A 334 6.88 19.03 -7.10
N GLN A 335 8.08 18.63 -7.51
CA GLN A 335 8.55 18.85 -8.89
C GLN A 335 7.74 18.03 -9.90
N ILE A 336 7.39 16.79 -9.55
CA ILE A 336 6.55 15.91 -10.38
C ILE A 336 5.15 16.48 -10.47
N LEU A 337 4.55 16.85 -9.34
CA LEU A 337 3.21 17.44 -9.26
C LEU A 337 3.08 18.70 -10.13
N ALA A 338 4.00 19.66 -9.95
CA ALA A 338 3.97 20.92 -10.67
C ALA A 338 3.94 20.70 -12.19
N LYS A 339 4.77 19.80 -12.68
CA LYS A 339 4.86 19.49 -14.10
C LYS A 339 3.62 18.78 -14.61
N ALA A 340 3.16 17.74 -13.93
CA ALA A 340 1.97 16.98 -14.29
C ALA A 340 0.71 17.87 -14.34
N LEU A 341 0.51 18.71 -13.30
CA LEU A 341 -0.62 19.65 -13.26
C LEU A 341 -0.54 20.69 -14.38
N SER A 342 0.65 21.21 -14.68
CA SER A 342 0.84 22.20 -15.78
C SER A 342 0.48 21.60 -17.13
N GLU A 343 0.96 20.40 -17.44
CA GLU A 343 0.70 19.71 -18.71
C GLU A 343 -0.78 19.31 -18.83
N ALA A 344 -1.39 18.78 -17.78
CA ALA A 344 -2.81 18.42 -17.80
C ALA A 344 -3.72 19.66 -17.98
N LYS A 345 -3.42 20.77 -17.29
CA LYS A 345 -4.16 22.03 -17.45
C LYS A 345 -3.99 22.62 -18.87
N ALA A 346 -2.78 22.55 -19.41
CA ALA A 346 -2.53 22.99 -20.80
C ALA A 346 -3.29 22.15 -21.84
N ALA A 347 -3.58 20.88 -21.52
CA ALA A 347 -4.42 20.00 -22.30
C ALA A 347 -5.93 20.20 -22.08
N GLY A 348 -6.34 21.21 -21.32
CA GLY A 348 -7.74 21.57 -21.05
C GLY A 348 -8.41 20.73 -19.96
N LEU A 349 -7.64 19.98 -19.15
CA LEU A 349 -8.15 19.18 -18.03
C LEU A 349 -8.18 20.02 -16.74
N ARG A 350 -9.01 19.58 -15.78
CA ARG A 350 -9.12 20.17 -14.43
C ARG A 350 -8.66 19.13 -13.40
N PRO A 351 -7.34 18.83 -13.33
CA PRO A 351 -6.81 17.74 -12.50
C PRO A 351 -6.70 18.09 -11.03
N SER A 352 -6.81 17.06 -10.18
CA SER A 352 -6.34 17.02 -8.81
C SER A 352 -5.60 15.72 -8.61
N ILE A 353 -4.39 15.76 -8.03
CA ILE A 353 -3.51 14.60 -7.90
C ILE A 353 -3.18 14.41 -6.42
N TYR A 354 -3.37 13.19 -5.94
CA TYR A 354 -2.98 12.76 -4.60
C TYR A 354 -2.40 11.35 -4.67
N THR A 355 -1.13 11.24 -5.01
CA THR A 355 -0.44 9.97 -5.21
C THR A 355 0.55 9.75 -4.08
N HIS A 356 0.50 8.59 -3.44
CA HIS A 356 1.33 8.26 -2.30
C HIS A 356 2.02 6.90 -2.45
N PRO A 357 3.14 6.67 -1.74
CA PRO A 357 3.75 5.34 -1.66
C PRO A 357 2.78 4.35 -1.02
N LEU A 358 2.84 3.11 -1.51
CA LEU A 358 2.03 1.98 -1.08
C LEU A 358 2.94 0.79 -0.80
N GLY A 359 2.59 -0.05 0.15
CA GLY A 359 3.43 -1.21 0.43
C GLY A 359 3.11 -1.89 1.74
N MET A 360 4.06 -1.89 2.67
CA MET A 360 3.87 -2.45 4.01
C MET A 360 2.86 -1.66 4.85
N TYR A 361 2.59 -0.44 4.45
CA TYR A 361 1.52 0.43 4.94
C TYR A 361 0.71 0.94 3.75
N GLY A 362 -0.57 1.24 3.94
CA GLY A 362 -1.41 1.84 2.91
C GLY A 362 -0.92 3.25 2.57
N HIS A 363 -1.05 4.20 3.47
CA HIS A 363 -0.32 5.48 3.39
C HIS A 363 1.12 5.25 3.86
N SER A 364 2.00 4.87 2.94
CA SER A 364 3.36 4.44 3.24
C SER A 364 4.35 5.61 3.30
N ALA A 365 5.56 5.34 3.81
CA ALA A 365 6.67 6.30 3.76
C ALA A 365 7.26 6.36 2.34
N GLY A 366 7.78 7.53 1.97
CA GLY A 366 8.41 7.81 0.67
C GLY A 366 7.92 9.11 0.06
N THR A 367 8.08 9.26 -1.26
CA THR A 367 7.68 10.45 -2.00
C THR A 367 6.17 10.54 -2.16
N THR A 368 5.53 11.55 -1.57
CA THR A 368 4.14 11.90 -1.88
C THR A 368 4.08 12.90 -3.05
N ILE A 369 3.08 12.76 -3.93
CA ILE A 369 2.89 13.61 -5.10
C ILE A 369 1.51 14.24 -5.01
N GLY A 370 1.45 15.45 -4.45
CA GLY A 370 0.21 16.19 -4.29
C GLY A 370 -0.49 15.96 -2.98
N MET A 371 0.04 16.49 -1.89
CA MET A 371 -0.81 16.77 -0.73
C MET A 371 -1.85 17.80 -1.15
N TRP A 372 -3.10 17.63 -0.68
CA TRP A 372 -4.23 18.45 -1.08
C TRP A 372 -4.12 19.96 -0.76
N ASP A 373 -3.27 20.37 0.17
CA ASP A 373 -2.91 21.75 0.44
C ASP A 373 -1.84 22.31 -0.53
N SER A 374 -1.15 21.46 -1.28
CA SER A 374 -0.11 21.85 -2.26
C SER A 374 -0.66 22.06 -3.67
N GLN A 375 -1.90 21.71 -3.96
CA GLN A 375 -2.47 21.76 -5.32
C GLN A 375 -2.87 23.17 -5.79
N GLY A 376 -2.92 24.13 -4.90
CA GLY A 376 -3.22 25.53 -5.21
C GLY A 376 -2.10 26.33 -5.90
N GLY A 377 -0.97 25.73 -6.21
CA GLY A 377 0.13 26.35 -6.95
C GLY A 377 1.20 27.02 -6.11
N VAL A 378 1.11 26.98 -4.78
CA VAL A 378 2.20 27.38 -3.88
C VAL A 378 2.78 26.10 -3.29
N MET A 379 3.88 25.67 -3.86
CA MET A 379 4.64 24.52 -3.37
C MET A 379 5.41 24.96 -2.12
N LYS A 380 5.15 24.32 -1.00
CA LYS A 380 5.98 24.50 0.20
C LYS A 380 7.23 23.65 0.07
N ASP A 381 8.37 24.20 0.49
CA ASP A 381 9.67 23.51 0.45
C ASP A 381 9.84 22.46 1.56
N ASP A 382 8.80 22.17 2.33
CA ASP A 382 8.82 21.28 3.48
C ASP A 382 8.08 19.96 3.22
N GLY A 383 8.64 18.85 3.64
CA GLY A 383 8.02 17.52 3.68
C GLY A 383 7.93 16.79 2.33
N ASP A 384 7.48 17.44 1.27
CA ASP A 384 7.33 16.85 -0.06
C ASP A 384 8.62 16.94 -0.91
N ASN A 385 9.74 17.27 -0.28
CA ASN A 385 11.05 17.32 -0.93
C ASN A 385 11.78 15.99 -0.96
N TYR A 386 11.17 14.93 -0.44
CA TYR A 386 11.74 13.60 -0.54
C TYR A 386 11.80 13.14 -2.00
N PRO A 387 12.98 12.69 -2.48
CA PRO A 387 13.13 12.34 -3.90
C PRO A 387 12.50 11.01 -4.24
N LEU A 388 11.93 10.89 -5.43
CA LEU A 388 11.43 9.64 -5.99
C LEU A 388 12.58 8.64 -6.12
N ASN A 389 12.41 7.49 -5.49
CA ASN A 389 13.33 6.38 -5.54
C ASN A 389 12.76 5.22 -6.36
N ALA A 390 13.65 4.46 -6.99
CA ALA A 390 13.25 3.25 -7.70
C ALA A 390 12.85 2.12 -6.73
N ASN A 391 12.12 1.16 -7.26
CA ASN A 391 11.57 -0.02 -6.58
C ASN A 391 10.53 0.33 -5.52
N THR A 392 9.67 1.30 -5.82
CA THR A 392 8.56 1.73 -4.97
C THR A 392 7.22 1.50 -5.67
N VAL A 393 6.24 0.97 -4.92
CA VAL A 393 4.84 0.90 -5.38
C VAL A 393 4.12 2.16 -4.91
N TYR A 394 3.24 2.65 -5.75
CA TYR A 394 2.41 3.84 -5.54
C TYR A 394 0.94 3.51 -5.73
N ALA A 395 0.09 4.12 -4.95
CA ALA A 395 -1.30 4.37 -5.28
C ALA A 395 -1.33 5.59 -6.23
N ILE A 396 -1.62 5.36 -7.51
CA ILE A 396 -1.71 6.42 -8.54
C ILE A 396 -3.08 7.06 -8.44
N GLU A 397 -3.29 7.77 -7.36
CA GLU A 397 -4.55 8.39 -6.99
C GLU A 397 -4.66 9.81 -7.57
N LEU A 398 -5.78 10.08 -8.23
CA LEU A 398 -6.08 11.38 -8.80
C LEU A 398 -7.54 11.51 -9.22
N ASN A 399 -7.95 12.73 -9.56
CA ASN A 399 -9.22 12.94 -10.24
C ASN A 399 -9.11 14.03 -11.29
N THR A 400 -10.10 14.09 -12.17
CA THR A 400 -10.37 15.25 -13.02
C THR A 400 -11.83 15.63 -12.94
N THR A 401 -12.11 16.92 -12.85
CA THR A 401 -13.47 17.44 -12.94
C THR A 401 -13.85 17.63 -14.39
N ILE A 402 -15.00 17.09 -14.81
CA ILE A 402 -15.55 17.28 -16.14
C ILE A 402 -16.96 17.87 -16.08
N THR A 403 -17.32 18.70 -17.05
CA THR A 403 -18.68 19.23 -17.17
C THR A 403 -19.49 18.29 -18.06
N ILE A 404 -20.65 17.84 -17.58
CA ILE A 404 -21.59 17.01 -18.32
C ILE A 404 -22.79 17.88 -18.72
N PRO A 405 -22.88 18.33 -19.97
CA PRO A 405 -23.99 19.17 -20.42
C PRO A 405 -25.36 18.49 -20.29
N GLU A 406 -25.43 17.17 -20.49
CA GLU A 406 -26.64 16.35 -20.33
C GLU A 406 -27.16 16.34 -18.89
N TRP A 407 -26.25 16.43 -17.90
CA TRP A 407 -26.56 16.49 -16.49
C TRP A 407 -26.59 17.92 -15.95
N LYS A 408 -26.19 18.90 -16.77
CA LYS A 408 -26.08 20.34 -16.43
C LYS A 408 -25.24 20.59 -15.18
N ARG A 409 -24.17 19.81 -15.01
CA ARG A 409 -23.31 19.87 -13.82
C ARG A 409 -21.90 19.37 -14.10
N ASP A 410 -21.02 19.68 -13.18
CA ASP A 410 -19.70 19.05 -13.08
C ASP A 410 -19.79 17.74 -12.34
N ILE A 411 -18.94 16.78 -12.71
CA ILE A 411 -18.69 15.54 -12.00
C ILE A 411 -17.18 15.33 -11.83
N ARG A 412 -16.81 14.47 -10.90
CA ARG A 412 -15.42 14.04 -10.70
C ARG A 412 -15.23 12.63 -11.23
N ILE A 413 -14.19 12.46 -12.03
CA ILE A 413 -13.68 11.16 -12.43
C ILE A 413 -12.50 10.87 -11.51
N MET A 414 -12.72 10.03 -10.50
CA MET A 414 -11.76 9.63 -9.48
C MET A 414 -11.22 8.26 -9.84
N LEU A 415 -9.90 8.10 -9.87
CA LEU A 415 -9.22 6.88 -10.28
C LEU A 415 -8.00 6.65 -9.39
N GLU A 416 -7.77 5.39 -9.06
CA GLU A 416 -6.59 4.98 -8.32
C GLU A 416 -6.18 3.57 -8.70
N GLU A 417 -4.88 3.40 -8.99
CA GLU A 417 -4.33 2.12 -9.40
C GLU A 417 -2.95 1.90 -8.82
N ALA A 418 -2.64 0.66 -8.47
CA ALA A 418 -1.31 0.30 -8.03
C ALA A 418 -0.30 0.41 -9.19
N GLY A 419 0.67 1.31 -9.04
CA GLY A 419 1.76 1.53 -9.98
C GLY A 419 3.11 1.20 -9.36
N PHE A 420 4.03 0.65 -10.14
CA PHE A 420 5.41 0.37 -9.72
C PHE A 420 6.38 1.25 -10.48
N TYR A 421 7.22 1.97 -9.75
CA TYR A 421 8.34 2.71 -10.30
C TYR A 421 9.64 1.95 -10.06
N GLY A 422 10.13 1.27 -11.10
CA GLY A 422 11.37 0.49 -11.09
C GLY A 422 12.57 1.25 -11.65
N ASP A 423 13.71 0.57 -11.79
CA ASP A 423 14.90 1.16 -12.41
C ASP A 423 14.72 1.40 -13.92
N ASP A 424 13.80 0.70 -14.56
CA ASP A 424 13.39 0.82 -15.97
C ASP A 424 12.23 1.81 -16.19
N GLY A 425 11.76 2.47 -15.14
CA GLY A 425 10.68 3.46 -15.18
C GLY A 425 9.37 2.96 -14.57
N PHE A 426 8.28 3.64 -14.91
CA PHE A 426 6.95 3.37 -14.39
C PHE A 426 6.19 2.29 -15.17
N ARG A 427 5.44 1.45 -14.46
CA ARG A 427 4.40 0.56 -15.01
C ARG A 427 3.26 0.36 -14.02
N TYR A 428 2.04 0.16 -14.50
CA TYR A 428 0.97 -0.35 -13.65
C TYR A 428 1.27 -1.80 -13.24
N VAL A 429 0.88 -2.18 -12.02
CA VAL A 429 1.12 -3.53 -11.51
C VAL A 429 0.24 -4.53 -12.25
N ASN A 430 -1.06 -4.24 -12.38
CA ASN A 430 -2.04 -5.09 -13.07
C ASN A 430 -2.96 -4.28 -13.98
N GLY A 431 -2.39 -3.38 -14.77
CA GLY A 431 -3.18 -2.50 -15.63
C GLY A 431 -3.82 -1.34 -14.88
N ARG A 432 -4.78 -0.70 -15.54
CA ARG A 432 -5.63 0.36 -15.00
C ARG A 432 -7.02 0.26 -15.60
N GLN A 433 -8.01 0.86 -14.97
CA GLN A 433 -9.35 0.89 -15.50
C GLN A 433 -9.41 1.72 -16.80
N THR A 434 -9.83 1.11 -17.91
CA THR A 434 -10.04 1.77 -19.22
C THR A 434 -11.50 1.75 -19.66
N ASP A 435 -12.31 0.91 -19.04
CA ASP A 435 -13.72 0.75 -19.31
C ASP A 435 -14.52 0.82 -18.01
N LEU A 436 -15.69 1.46 -18.07
CA LEU A 436 -16.60 1.48 -16.92
C LEU A 436 -17.15 0.08 -16.67
N LEU A 437 -17.16 -0.36 -15.42
CA LEU A 437 -17.93 -1.54 -15.01
C LEU A 437 -19.42 -1.28 -15.24
N LEU A 438 -20.15 -2.23 -15.74
CA LEU A 438 -21.57 -2.09 -16.06
C LEU A 438 -22.46 -2.92 -15.13
N ILE A 439 -23.54 -2.33 -14.63
CA ILE A 439 -24.50 -3.00 -13.75
C ILE A 439 -25.90 -2.95 -14.37
N PRO A 440 -26.52 -4.08 -14.74
CA PRO A 440 -25.95 -5.43 -14.73
C PRO A 440 -24.86 -5.60 -15.79
N ARG A 441 -23.98 -6.59 -15.61
CA ARG A 441 -22.95 -6.92 -16.59
C ARG A 441 -23.61 -7.36 -17.90
N VAL A 442 -23.20 -6.76 -18.98
CA VAL A 442 -23.65 -7.15 -20.32
C VAL A 442 -22.97 -8.48 -20.68
N LYS A 443 -23.75 -9.54 -20.83
CA LYS A 443 -23.21 -10.81 -21.33
C LYS A 443 -22.73 -10.60 -22.77
N THR A 444 -21.42 -10.53 -22.97
CA THR A 444 -20.83 -10.67 -24.30
C THR A 444 -21.08 -12.11 -24.74
N HIS A 445 -21.93 -12.33 -25.72
CA HIS A 445 -21.97 -13.59 -26.44
C HIS A 445 -20.58 -13.76 -27.09
N GLN A 446 -19.66 -14.46 -26.43
CA GLN A 446 -18.55 -15.04 -27.16
C GLN A 446 -19.21 -16.07 -28.08
N GLY A 447 -19.23 -15.73 -29.38
CA GLY A 447 -19.66 -16.68 -30.41
C GLY A 447 -18.80 -17.94 -30.32
N ASN A 448 -19.48 -19.07 -30.37
CA ASN A 448 -18.90 -20.41 -30.47
C ASN A 448 -17.88 -20.51 -31.61
#